data_b240689ecb5e453495df1af181c91ded
#
_entry.id   b240689ecb5e453495df1af181c91ded
#
_cell.length_a   1.000
_cell.length_b   1.000
_cell.length_c   1.000
_cell.angle_alpha   90.00
_cell.angle_beta   90.00
_cell.angle_gamma   90.00
#
_symmetry.space_group_name_H-M   'P 1'
#
loop_
_entity.id
_entity.type
_entity.pdbx_description
1 polymer ?
#
loop_
_entity_poly.entity_id
_entity_poly.type
_entity_poly.pdbx_seq_one_letter_code
_entity_poly.pdbx_strand_id
1 'polypeptide(L)'
;EYAEQSIQKQMESVIQPQMDAQFKRTKTLFIDANRQERERIMRNAIRYSDRYYQMQKAGVDEKTILASFDKPCPMKVFTYKGERDTVLTPRDSILHHKRIMRAAMVSLDPATGFVKAYVGGPNFRYFKYDMAKQGKRQIGSTIKPFVYTFAIDHLGLSPYTPVPNLPVTIETANGVPWSPKEAGKVEQNGEMHPLSWGLARSRN
;
A
#
# COMPACT_ATOMS: atom_id res chain seq x y z
N GLU A 1 19.37 5.83 8.04
CA GLU A 1 19.60 7.14 7.43
C GLU A 1 19.55 7.10 5.91
N TYR A 2 20.49 6.44 5.18
CA TYR A 2 20.46 6.37 3.71
C TYR A 2 19.16 5.83 3.12
N ALA A 3 18.57 4.80 3.74
CA ALA A 3 17.29 4.24 3.32
C ALA A 3 16.15 5.25 3.46
N GLU A 4 16.12 5.99 4.56
CA GLU A 4 15.13 7.06 4.79
C GLU A 4 15.28 8.19 3.78
N GLN A 5 16.51 8.66 3.57
CA GLN A 5 16.81 9.73 2.61
C GLN A 5 16.42 9.31 1.18
N SER A 6 16.72 8.06 0.78
CA SER A 6 16.37 7.53 -0.54
C SER A 6 14.86 7.44 -0.73
N ILE A 7 14.13 6.94 0.26
CA ILE A 7 12.66 6.91 0.25
C ILE A 7 12.11 8.34 0.17
N GLN A 8 12.57 9.24 1.03
CA GLN A 8 12.09 10.62 1.04
C GLN A 8 12.31 11.29 -0.31
N LYS A 9 13.51 11.20 -0.88
CA LYS A 9 13.85 11.77 -2.18
C LYS A 9 12.94 11.25 -3.28
N GLN A 10 12.74 9.92 -3.37
CA GLN A 10 11.90 9.31 -4.39
C GLN A 10 10.42 9.69 -4.21
N MET A 11 9.94 9.72 -2.98
CA MET A 11 8.55 10.10 -2.68
C MET A 11 8.31 11.58 -2.98
N GLU A 12 9.24 12.46 -2.63
CA GLU A 12 9.12 13.90 -2.86
C GLU A 12 9.15 14.25 -4.36
N SER A 13 10.13 13.69 -5.08
CA SER A 13 10.42 14.10 -6.47
C SER A 13 9.59 13.40 -7.53
N VAL A 14 9.11 12.17 -7.26
CA VAL A 14 8.46 11.33 -8.28
C VAL A 14 7.07 10.88 -7.85
N ILE A 15 6.98 10.12 -6.76
CA ILE A 15 5.75 9.38 -6.45
C ILE A 15 4.62 10.32 -6.00
N GLN A 16 4.87 11.19 -5.03
CA GLN A 16 3.84 12.09 -4.51
C GLN A 16 3.31 13.06 -5.59
N PRO A 17 4.15 13.70 -6.43
CA PRO A 17 3.66 14.53 -7.54
C PRO A 17 2.79 13.77 -8.55
N GLN A 18 3.16 12.53 -8.91
CA GLN A 18 2.37 11.70 -9.82
C GLN A 18 0.99 11.35 -9.20
N MET A 19 0.97 10.97 -7.94
CA MET A 19 -0.26 10.67 -7.23
C MET A 19 -1.14 11.92 -7.05
N ASP A 20 -0.55 13.07 -6.76
CA ASP A 20 -1.30 14.33 -6.66
C ASP A 20 -1.95 14.72 -8.02
N ALA A 21 -1.24 14.50 -9.13
CA ALA A 21 -1.79 14.68 -10.47
C ALA A 21 -2.96 13.70 -10.73
N GLN A 22 -2.83 12.45 -10.32
CA GLN A 22 -3.91 11.46 -10.44
C GLN A 22 -5.12 11.85 -9.60
N PHE A 23 -4.93 12.27 -8.35
CA PHE A 23 -6.03 12.71 -7.47
C PHE A 23 -6.77 13.93 -8.04
N LYS A 24 -6.05 14.87 -8.64
CA LYS A 24 -6.67 16.02 -9.35
C LYS A 24 -7.55 15.56 -10.51
N ARG A 25 -7.11 14.53 -11.26
CA ARG A 25 -7.85 13.97 -12.40
C ARG A 25 -9.08 13.19 -11.95
N THR A 26 -8.95 12.33 -10.96
CA THR A 26 -10.03 11.44 -10.49
C THR A 26 -10.98 12.13 -9.52
N LYS A 27 -10.59 13.27 -8.96
CA LYS A 27 -11.34 14.04 -7.94
C LYS A 27 -11.72 13.20 -6.70
N THR A 28 -11.06 12.07 -6.48
CA THR A 28 -11.30 11.19 -5.33
C THR A 28 -10.01 10.57 -4.82
N LEU A 29 -9.94 10.39 -3.51
CA LEU A 29 -8.87 9.62 -2.84
C LEU A 29 -9.19 8.12 -2.77
N PHE A 30 -10.45 7.76 -2.92
CA PHE A 30 -10.97 6.44 -2.68
C PHE A 30 -11.45 5.85 -4.01
N ILE A 31 -10.52 5.31 -4.81
CA ILE A 31 -10.79 4.89 -6.18
C ILE A 31 -11.80 3.73 -6.19
N ASP A 32 -11.63 2.73 -5.32
CA ASP A 32 -12.45 1.52 -5.31
C ASP A 32 -13.46 1.45 -4.16
N ALA A 33 -13.62 2.53 -3.39
CA ALA A 33 -14.55 2.56 -2.26
C ALA A 33 -15.89 3.18 -2.64
N ASN A 34 -16.98 2.51 -2.30
CA ASN A 34 -18.32 3.07 -2.42
C ASN A 34 -18.58 4.17 -1.37
N ARG A 35 -19.74 4.84 -1.45
CA ARG A 35 -20.07 5.94 -0.53
C ARG A 35 -20.05 5.52 0.93
N GLN A 36 -20.64 4.38 1.25
CA GLN A 36 -20.73 3.88 2.63
C GLN A 36 -19.34 3.57 3.21
N GLU A 37 -18.46 2.98 2.39
CA GLU A 37 -17.07 2.70 2.80
C GLU A 37 -16.28 3.98 3.01
N ARG A 38 -16.43 4.99 2.16
CA ARG A 38 -15.78 6.30 2.35
C ARG A 38 -16.20 6.96 3.65
N GLU A 39 -17.51 6.95 3.95
CA GLU A 39 -18.05 7.48 5.20
C GLU A 39 -17.53 6.67 6.41
N ARG A 40 -17.47 5.34 6.32
CA ARG A 40 -16.90 4.48 7.35
C ARG A 40 -15.43 4.78 7.61
N ILE A 41 -14.63 4.91 6.54
CA ILE A 41 -13.19 5.22 6.63
C ILE A 41 -12.98 6.58 7.32
N MET A 42 -13.76 7.59 6.95
CA MET A 42 -13.66 8.92 7.54
C MET A 42 -14.12 8.94 8.99
N ARG A 43 -15.23 8.29 9.31
CA ARG A 43 -15.73 8.17 10.69
C ARG A 43 -14.71 7.50 11.60
N ASN A 44 -14.11 6.41 11.15
CA ASN A 44 -13.07 5.72 11.91
C ASN A 44 -11.83 6.62 12.09
N ALA A 45 -11.40 7.31 11.04
CA ALA A 45 -10.24 8.21 11.13
C ALA A 45 -10.48 9.37 12.11
N ILE A 46 -11.70 9.90 12.18
CA ILE A 46 -12.10 10.91 13.15
C ILE A 46 -12.06 10.32 14.57
N ARG A 47 -12.71 9.17 14.80
CA ARG A 47 -12.78 8.52 16.12
C ARG A 47 -11.43 8.10 16.68
N TYR A 48 -10.50 7.71 15.82
CA TYR A 48 -9.13 7.34 16.24
C TYR A 48 -8.14 8.52 16.26
N SER A 49 -8.60 9.76 16.08
CA SER A 49 -7.74 10.93 16.17
C SER A 49 -7.51 11.36 17.61
N ASP A 50 -6.33 11.90 17.89
CA ASP A 50 -5.99 12.43 19.21
C ASP A 50 -6.98 13.52 19.64
N ARG A 51 -7.45 14.37 18.70
CA ARG A 51 -8.47 15.40 18.96
C ARG A 51 -9.76 14.81 19.50
N TYR A 52 -10.28 13.78 18.85
CA TYR A 52 -11.51 13.12 19.31
C TYR A 52 -11.33 12.55 20.71
N TYR A 53 -10.24 11.82 20.92
CA TYR A 53 -9.94 11.22 22.22
C TYR A 53 -9.83 12.26 23.34
N GLN A 54 -9.11 13.37 23.11
CA GLN A 54 -8.96 14.42 24.12
C GLN A 54 -10.30 15.10 24.47
N MET A 55 -11.12 15.42 23.48
CA MET A 55 -12.43 16.02 23.71
C MET A 55 -13.39 15.06 24.41
N GLN A 56 -13.38 13.78 24.04
CA GLN A 56 -14.16 12.74 24.73
C GLN A 56 -13.74 12.60 26.19
N LYS A 57 -12.43 12.57 26.46
CA LYS A 57 -11.89 12.53 27.82
C LYS A 57 -12.27 13.76 28.64
N ALA A 58 -12.43 14.90 28.01
CA ALA A 58 -12.90 16.14 28.62
C ALA A 58 -14.44 16.18 28.86
N GLY A 59 -15.16 15.11 28.55
CA GLY A 59 -16.61 15.01 28.75
C GLY A 59 -17.45 15.76 27.69
N VAL A 60 -16.87 16.15 26.55
CA VAL A 60 -17.60 16.83 25.48
C VAL A 60 -18.50 15.81 24.77
N ASP A 61 -19.75 16.17 24.48
CA ASP A 61 -20.69 15.32 23.76
C ASP A 61 -20.26 15.04 22.32
N GLU A 62 -20.63 13.89 21.77
CA GLU A 62 -20.20 13.45 20.44
C GLU A 62 -20.59 14.41 19.32
N LYS A 63 -21.76 15.03 19.40
CA LYS A 63 -22.26 15.98 18.40
C LYS A 63 -21.33 17.21 18.32
N THR A 64 -20.98 17.76 19.47
CA THR A 64 -20.05 18.90 19.57
C THR A 64 -18.64 18.50 19.11
N ILE A 65 -18.17 17.31 19.47
CA ILE A 65 -16.88 16.77 18.97
C ILE A 65 -16.88 16.74 17.45
N LEU A 66 -17.88 16.09 16.83
CA LEU A 66 -17.97 15.97 15.38
C LEU A 66 -18.06 17.34 14.68
N ALA A 67 -18.86 18.25 15.22
CA ALA A 67 -18.95 19.62 14.68
C ALA A 67 -17.62 20.40 14.74
N SER A 68 -16.74 20.06 15.70
CA SER A 68 -15.42 20.67 15.79
C SER A 68 -14.49 20.27 14.64
N PHE A 69 -14.76 19.14 13.97
CA PHE A 69 -13.97 18.67 12.83
C PHE A 69 -14.24 19.46 11.54
N ASP A 70 -15.29 20.24 11.48
CA ASP A 70 -15.64 21.08 10.34
C ASP A 70 -15.26 22.57 10.56
N LYS A 71 -14.65 22.91 11.70
CA LYS A 71 -14.19 24.26 12.00
C LYS A 71 -12.71 24.42 11.65
N PRO A 72 -12.33 25.39 10.78
CA PRO A 72 -10.92 25.63 10.46
C PRO A 72 -10.12 26.02 11.71
N CYS A 73 -8.90 25.50 11.83
CA CYS A 73 -7.97 25.88 12.86
C CYS A 73 -6.52 25.86 12.34
N PRO A 74 -5.62 26.68 12.90
CA PRO A 74 -4.20 26.62 12.59
C PRO A 74 -3.62 25.25 12.96
N MET A 75 -2.81 24.68 12.07
CA MET A 75 -2.16 23.40 12.32
C MET A 75 -0.92 23.21 11.45
N LYS A 76 -0.06 22.28 11.86
CA LYS A 76 1.05 21.79 11.05
C LYS A 76 0.67 20.48 10.38
N VAL A 77 0.95 20.38 9.09
CA VAL A 77 0.75 19.16 8.32
C VAL A 77 2.05 18.66 7.72
N PHE A 78 2.18 17.35 7.61
CA PHE A 78 3.32 16.71 6.97
C PHE A 78 3.27 16.90 5.46
N THR A 79 4.42 17.21 4.87
CA THR A 79 4.70 17.04 3.45
C THR A 79 6.10 16.46 3.28
N TYR A 80 6.40 15.84 2.14
CA TYR A 80 7.76 15.37 1.86
C TYR A 80 8.81 16.49 1.77
N LYS A 81 8.36 17.75 1.60
CA LYS A 81 9.23 18.96 1.66
C LYS A 81 9.42 19.51 3.06
N GLY A 82 8.86 18.85 4.07
CA GLY A 82 8.88 19.29 5.46
C GLY A 82 7.50 19.62 6.00
N GLU A 83 7.45 20.04 7.25
CA GLU A 83 6.22 20.50 7.89
C GLU A 83 5.74 21.83 7.28
N ARG A 84 4.43 21.96 7.09
CA ARG A 84 3.82 23.17 6.59
C ARG A 84 2.77 23.69 7.56
N ASP A 85 2.92 24.96 7.97
CA ASP A 85 1.88 25.67 8.69
C ASP A 85 0.72 26.01 7.75
N THR A 86 -0.49 25.74 8.19
CA THR A 86 -1.71 25.93 7.39
C THR A 86 -2.94 26.09 8.27
N VAL A 87 -4.02 26.59 7.68
CA VAL A 87 -5.34 26.65 8.32
C VAL A 87 -6.26 25.68 7.55
N LEU A 88 -6.62 24.60 8.22
CA LEU A 88 -7.50 23.57 7.67
C LEU A 88 -8.56 23.16 8.68
N THR A 89 -9.64 22.56 8.21
CA THR A 89 -10.50 21.82 9.13
C THR A 89 -9.77 20.53 9.55
N PRO A 90 -9.99 20.01 10.77
CA PRO A 90 -9.45 18.71 11.17
C PRO A 90 -9.84 17.58 10.21
N ARG A 91 -11.01 17.65 9.57
CA ARG A 91 -11.46 16.73 8.54
C ARG A 91 -10.56 16.80 7.29
N ASP A 92 -10.26 18.01 6.82
CA ASP A 92 -9.38 18.21 5.66
C ASP A 92 -7.95 17.80 5.95
N SER A 93 -7.48 17.99 7.19
CA SER A 93 -6.19 17.47 7.65
C SER A 93 -6.12 15.95 7.57
N ILE A 94 -7.17 15.24 7.97
CA ILE A 94 -7.25 13.78 7.81
C ILE A 94 -7.17 13.41 6.33
N LEU A 95 -7.91 14.09 5.46
CA LEU A 95 -7.86 13.87 4.01
C LEU A 95 -6.48 14.17 3.43
N HIS A 96 -5.84 15.26 3.88
CA HIS A 96 -4.46 15.59 3.49
C HIS A 96 -3.49 14.44 3.82
N HIS A 97 -3.51 13.95 5.06
CA HIS A 97 -2.63 12.84 5.46
C HIS A 97 -2.95 11.51 4.78
N LYS A 98 -4.21 11.29 4.38
CA LYS A 98 -4.60 10.13 3.56
C LYS A 98 -4.10 10.22 2.10
N ARG A 99 -3.81 11.42 1.60
CA ARG A 99 -3.19 11.63 0.26
C ARG A 99 -1.70 11.34 0.25
N ILE A 100 -1.04 11.42 1.40
CA ILE A 100 0.40 11.16 1.47
C ILE A 100 0.65 9.68 1.17
N MET A 101 1.37 9.44 0.10
CA MET A 101 1.83 8.10 -0.25
C MET A 101 2.83 7.63 0.80
N ARG A 102 2.82 6.34 1.08
CA ARG A 102 3.69 5.77 2.12
C ARG A 102 4.50 4.63 1.53
N ALA A 103 5.76 4.58 1.91
CA ALA A 103 6.65 3.47 1.62
C ALA A 103 7.27 2.96 2.90
N ALA A 104 7.60 1.68 2.91
CA ALA A 104 8.38 1.04 3.94
C ALA A 104 9.49 0.23 3.27
N MET A 105 10.59 0.01 3.97
CA MET A 105 11.72 -0.75 3.48
C MET A 105 12.34 -1.56 4.60
N VAL A 106 12.65 -2.82 4.30
CA VAL A 106 13.46 -3.67 5.17
C VAL A 106 14.60 -4.23 4.32
N SER A 107 15.83 -4.09 4.79
CA SER A 107 17.01 -4.70 4.18
C SER A 107 17.57 -5.73 5.14
N LEU A 108 17.83 -6.92 4.61
CA LEU A 108 18.34 -8.07 5.37
C LEU A 108 19.67 -8.52 4.78
N ASP A 109 20.54 -8.99 5.64
CA ASP A 109 21.73 -9.71 5.23
C ASP A 109 21.31 -11.15 4.87
N PRO A 110 21.55 -11.60 3.63
CA PRO A 110 21.07 -12.92 3.19
C PRO A 110 21.79 -14.09 3.88
N ALA A 111 23.00 -13.89 4.36
CA ALA A 111 23.76 -14.95 5.03
C ALA A 111 23.34 -15.15 6.49
N THR A 112 23.02 -14.07 7.19
CA THR A 112 22.75 -14.07 8.63
C THR A 112 21.27 -13.85 8.97
N GLY A 113 20.46 -13.32 8.06
CA GLY A 113 19.10 -12.87 8.30
C GLY A 113 19.01 -11.58 9.13
N PHE A 114 20.12 -10.96 9.48
CA PHE A 114 20.11 -9.74 10.30
C PHE A 114 19.56 -8.54 9.52
N VAL A 115 18.74 -7.76 10.22
CA VAL A 115 18.20 -6.51 9.67
C VAL A 115 19.31 -5.46 9.58
N LYS A 116 19.63 -5.00 8.37
CA LYS A 116 20.62 -3.94 8.10
C LYS A 116 19.99 -2.56 8.04
N ALA A 117 18.77 -2.46 7.52
CA ALA A 117 18.01 -1.21 7.50
C ALA A 117 16.53 -1.50 7.68
N TYR A 118 15.85 -0.59 8.38
CA TYR A 118 14.42 -0.68 8.63
C TYR A 118 13.80 0.72 8.57
N VAL A 119 12.82 0.88 7.68
CA VAL A 119 12.01 2.10 7.56
C VAL A 119 10.55 1.69 7.54
N GLY A 120 9.81 1.96 8.61
CA GLY A 120 8.41 1.56 8.77
C GLY A 120 7.40 2.52 8.13
N GLY A 121 7.82 3.73 7.77
CA GLY A 121 6.95 4.76 7.19
C GLY A 121 7.65 6.10 7.02
N PRO A 122 6.96 7.12 6.46
CA PRO A 122 7.59 8.38 6.09
C PRO A 122 8.00 9.26 7.27
N ASN A 123 7.25 9.22 8.36
CA ASN A 123 7.52 10.04 9.55
C ASN A 123 6.68 9.53 10.72
N PHE A 124 7.32 9.08 11.79
CA PHE A 124 6.64 8.46 12.93
C PHE A 124 5.72 9.44 13.71
N ARG A 125 6.03 10.73 13.72
CA ARG A 125 5.19 11.74 14.38
C ARG A 125 3.79 11.81 13.78
N TYR A 126 3.69 11.74 12.45
CA TYR A 126 2.43 11.85 11.70
C TYR A 126 1.83 10.50 11.31
N PHE A 127 2.65 9.45 11.18
CA PHE A 127 2.26 8.14 10.69
C PHE A 127 2.82 7.05 11.61
N LYS A 128 2.13 6.81 12.72
CA LYS A 128 2.54 5.82 13.73
C LYS A 128 2.36 4.37 13.26
N TYR A 129 1.61 4.15 12.18
CA TYR A 129 1.38 2.81 11.63
C TYR A 129 2.59 2.33 10.85
N ASP A 130 3.21 1.28 11.36
CA ASP A 130 4.37 0.64 10.75
C ASP A 130 3.95 -0.22 9.55
N MET A 131 4.26 0.27 8.36
CA MET A 131 3.90 -0.38 7.10
C MET A 131 4.70 -1.67 6.85
N ALA A 132 5.94 -1.75 7.38
CA ALA A 132 6.79 -2.92 7.20
C ALA A 132 6.34 -4.09 8.07
N LYS A 133 5.92 -3.82 9.32
CA LYS A 133 5.54 -4.84 10.30
C LYS A 133 4.03 -5.11 10.33
N GLN A 134 3.21 -4.06 10.26
CA GLN A 134 1.76 -4.14 10.45
C GLN A 134 1.00 -4.09 9.12
N GLY A 135 1.66 -3.64 8.04
CA GLY A 135 1.03 -3.46 6.75
C GLY A 135 0.56 -4.78 6.15
N LYS A 136 -0.76 -4.91 5.97
CA LYS A 136 -1.35 -6.05 5.26
C LYS A 136 -1.73 -5.60 3.86
N ARG A 137 -1.18 -6.26 2.85
CA ARG A 137 -1.44 -6.01 1.43
C ARG A 137 -1.63 -7.32 0.70
N GLN A 138 -2.39 -7.27 -0.39
CA GLN A 138 -2.44 -8.38 -1.32
C GLN A 138 -1.05 -8.59 -1.92
N ILE A 139 -0.51 -9.79 -1.77
CA ILE A 139 0.86 -10.10 -2.17
C ILE A 139 1.03 -10.05 -3.69
N GLY A 140 0.00 -10.42 -4.46
CA GLY A 140 0.04 -10.43 -5.92
C GLY A 140 1.26 -11.17 -6.48
N SER A 141 1.82 -10.67 -7.56
CA SER A 141 2.97 -11.28 -8.23
C SER A 141 4.27 -11.29 -7.42
N THR A 142 4.34 -10.60 -6.29
CA THR A 142 5.53 -10.68 -5.41
C THR A 142 5.67 -12.03 -4.72
N ILE A 143 4.64 -12.90 -4.76
CA ILE A 143 4.75 -14.30 -4.32
C ILE A 143 5.53 -15.18 -5.30
N LYS A 144 5.63 -14.80 -6.58
CA LYS A 144 6.19 -15.66 -7.63
C LYS A 144 7.62 -16.14 -7.36
N PRO A 145 8.57 -15.33 -6.89
CA PRO A 145 9.89 -15.83 -6.52
C PRO A 145 9.85 -17.02 -5.57
N PHE A 146 8.95 -16.99 -4.58
CA PHE A 146 8.78 -18.11 -3.63
C PHE A 146 8.19 -19.35 -4.29
N VAL A 147 7.18 -19.18 -5.16
CA VAL A 147 6.57 -20.28 -5.92
C VAL A 147 7.59 -20.93 -6.87
N TYR A 148 8.39 -20.14 -7.56
CA TYR A 148 9.43 -20.65 -8.46
C TYR A 148 10.58 -21.30 -7.68
N THR A 149 10.97 -20.77 -6.52
CA THR A 149 11.95 -21.41 -5.63
C THR A 149 11.44 -22.80 -5.19
N PHE A 150 10.17 -22.87 -4.77
CA PHE A 150 9.55 -24.14 -4.41
C PHE A 150 9.54 -25.13 -5.58
N ALA A 151 9.20 -24.67 -6.78
CA ALA A 151 9.18 -25.51 -7.98
C ALA A 151 10.57 -26.08 -8.32
N ILE A 152 11.62 -25.30 -8.14
CA ILE A 152 13.00 -25.73 -8.37
C ILE A 152 13.46 -26.69 -7.28
N ASP A 153 13.24 -26.35 -6.03
CA ASP A 153 13.78 -27.06 -4.88
C ASP A 153 13.03 -28.38 -4.59
N HIS A 154 11.69 -28.36 -4.65
CA HIS A 154 10.84 -29.49 -4.26
C HIS A 154 10.35 -30.33 -5.44
N LEU A 155 10.12 -29.71 -6.61
CA LEU A 155 9.64 -30.43 -7.79
C LEU A 155 10.79 -30.79 -8.74
N GLY A 156 12.03 -30.41 -8.43
CA GLY A 156 13.21 -30.71 -9.25
C GLY A 156 13.22 -30.05 -10.61
N LEU A 157 12.45 -28.94 -10.78
CA LEU A 157 12.41 -28.22 -12.05
C LEU A 157 13.68 -27.39 -12.21
N SER A 158 14.14 -27.26 -13.46
CA SER A 158 15.21 -26.33 -13.83
C SER A 158 14.63 -24.99 -14.28
N PRO A 159 15.36 -23.86 -14.14
CA PRO A 159 14.98 -22.61 -14.80
C PRO A 159 14.78 -22.72 -16.32
N TYR A 160 15.34 -23.74 -16.93
CA TYR A 160 15.23 -24.05 -18.37
C TYR A 160 14.13 -25.06 -18.68
N THR A 161 13.46 -25.64 -17.69
CA THR A 161 12.37 -26.60 -17.90
C THR A 161 11.30 -25.94 -18.77
N PRO A 162 10.93 -26.55 -19.93
CA PRO A 162 9.92 -26.01 -20.80
C PRO A 162 8.53 -26.16 -20.18
N VAL A 163 7.77 -25.07 -20.15
CA VAL A 163 6.38 -25.03 -19.69
C VAL A 163 5.50 -24.37 -20.74
N PRO A 164 4.27 -24.88 -20.96
CA PRO A 164 3.38 -24.31 -21.96
C PRO A 164 2.75 -23.00 -21.47
N ASN A 165 2.65 -22.04 -22.37
CA ASN A 165 1.96 -20.76 -22.13
C ASN A 165 0.45 -20.94 -22.32
N LEU A 166 -0.19 -21.64 -21.38
CA LEU A 166 -1.62 -21.96 -21.39
C LEU A 166 -2.31 -21.39 -20.15
N PRO A 167 -3.62 -21.05 -20.25
CA PRO A 167 -4.40 -20.71 -19.08
C PRO A 167 -4.53 -21.94 -18.16
N VAL A 168 -4.37 -21.70 -16.85
CA VAL A 168 -4.56 -22.73 -15.83
C VAL A 168 -5.86 -22.44 -15.09
N THR A 169 -6.67 -23.49 -14.90
CA THR A 169 -7.86 -23.43 -14.05
C THR A 169 -7.66 -24.34 -12.84
N ILE A 170 -7.86 -23.80 -11.67
CA ILE A 170 -7.70 -24.51 -10.39
C ILE A 170 -9.08 -24.71 -9.80
N GLU A 171 -9.43 -25.91 -9.43
CA GLU A 171 -10.63 -26.19 -8.64
C GLU A 171 -10.38 -25.74 -7.20
N THR A 172 -11.20 -24.81 -6.71
CA THR A 172 -11.09 -24.34 -5.33
C THR A 172 -11.80 -25.31 -4.38
N ALA A 173 -11.46 -25.27 -3.11
CA ALA A 173 -12.10 -26.09 -2.07
C ALA A 173 -13.64 -25.93 -1.99
N ASN A 174 -14.18 -24.83 -2.52
CA ASN A 174 -15.61 -24.54 -2.59
C ASN A 174 -16.27 -25.05 -3.90
N GLY A 175 -15.55 -25.80 -4.72
CA GLY A 175 -16.05 -26.31 -6.01
C GLY A 175 -16.21 -25.25 -7.11
N VAL A 176 -15.75 -24.01 -6.87
CA VAL A 176 -15.81 -22.94 -7.88
C VAL A 176 -14.47 -22.91 -8.63
N PRO A 177 -14.46 -23.14 -9.97
CA PRO A 177 -13.23 -23.05 -10.72
C PRO A 177 -12.70 -21.62 -10.73
N TRP A 178 -11.39 -21.49 -10.51
CA TRP A 178 -10.70 -20.21 -10.51
C TRP A 178 -9.53 -20.25 -11.49
N SER A 179 -9.45 -19.23 -12.34
CA SER A 179 -8.33 -19.03 -13.27
C SER A 179 -7.65 -17.71 -12.98
N PRO A 180 -6.32 -17.69 -12.76
CA PRO A 180 -5.59 -16.45 -12.60
C PRO A 180 -5.68 -15.63 -13.89
N LYS A 181 -6.01 -14.33 -13.73
CA LYS A 181 -6.05 -13.40 -14.88
C LYS A 181 -4.66 -12.82 -15.12
N GLU A 182 -4.26 -12.81 -16.37
CA GLU A 182 -3.04 -12.12 -16.78
C GLU A 182 -3.19 -10.61 -16.67
N ALA A 183 -2.11 -9.94 -16.27
CA ALA A 183 -2.05 -8.49 -16.26
C ALA A 183 -1.78 -7.97 -17.69
N GLY A 184 -2.78 -7.34 -18.30
CA GLY A 184 -2.70 -6.80 -19.65
C GLY A 184 -3.22 -7.76 -20.74
N LYS A 185 -3.04 -7.35 -21.99
CA LYS A 185 -3.37 -8.19 -23.17
C LYS A 185 -2.19 -9.14 -23.43
N VAL A 186 -2.28 -10.35 -22.97
CA VAL A 186 -1.28 -11.36 -23.20
C VAL A 186 -1.92 -12.54 -23.93
N GLU A 187 -1.32 -12.92 -25.03
CA GLU A 187 -1.75 -14.06 -25.81
C GLU A 187 -1.25 -15.36 -25.14
N GLN A 188 -2.18 -16.24 -24.81
CA GLN A 188 -1.90 -17.57 -24.29
C GLN A 188 -2.02 -18.55 -25.47
N ASN A 189 -0.90 -18.74 -26.16
CA ASN A 189 -0.86 -19.42 -27.47
C ASN A 189 -0.39 -20.88 -27.40
N GLY A 190 -0.11 -21.40 -26.20
CA GLY A 190 0.37 -22.78 -26.00
C GLY A 190 1.85 -23.01 -26.34
N GLU A 191 2.59 -21.96 -26.73
CA GLU A 191 4.03 -22.11 -27.00
C GLU A 191 4.78 -22.53 -25.73
N MET A 192 5.81 -23.36 -25.94
CA MET A 192 6.69 -23.81 -24.86
C MET A 192 7.76 -22.74 -24.58
N HIS A 193 7.84 -22.35 -23.34
CA HIS A 193 8.86 -21.39 -22.88
C HIS A 193 9.61 -21.93 -21.66
N PRO A 194 10.88 -21.54 -21.45
CA PRO A 194 11.60 -21.93 -20.23
C PRO A 194 10.92 -21.33 -18.98
N LEU A 195 10.96 -22.03 -17.88
CA LEU A 195 10.37 -21.60 -16.60
C LEU A 195 10.81 -20.17 -16.19
N SER A 196 12.08 -19.84 -16.44
CA SER A 196 12.63 -18.50 -16.19
C SER A 196 11.93 -17.39 -16.98
N TRP A 197 11.44 -17.70 -18.20
CA TRP A 197 10.65 -16.74 -18.99
C TRP A 197 9.34 -16.38 -18.31
N GLY A 198 8.67 -17.38 -17.71
CA GLY A 198 7.43 -17.15 -16.95
C GLY A 198 7.62 -16.18 -15.80
N LEU A 199 8.70 -16.33 -15.02
CA LEU A 199 9.04 -15.40 -13.94
C LEU A 199 9.38 -14.01 -14.48
N ALA A 200 10.24 -13.92 -15.50
CA ALA A 200 10.66 -12.65 -16.09
C ALA A 200 9.49 -11.84 -16.68
N ARG A 201 8.47 -12.53 -17.21
CA ARG A 201 7.26 -11.92 -17.78
C ARG A 201 6.11 -11.85 -16.78
N SER A 202 6.33 -12.29 -15.54
CA SER A 202 5.30 -12.32 -14.49
C SER A 202 4.02 -13.06 -14.92
N ARG A 203 4.17 -14.18 -15.65
CA ARG A 203 3.05 -15.03 -16.13
C ARG A 203 2.34 -15.72 -14.96
N ASN A 204 1.04 -15.96 -15.12
CA ASN A 204 0.18 -16.65 -14.15
C ASN A 204 -0.13 -18.06 -14.59
#